data_a0cb0a93c524e8d7e166332eaa16eb52
#
_entry.id   a0cb0a93c524e8d7e166332eaa16eb52
#
_cell.length_a   1.000
_cell.length_b   1.000
_cell.length_c   1.000
_cell.angle_alpha   90.00
_cell.angle_beta   90.00
_cell.angle_gamma   90.00
#
_symmetry.space_group_name_H-M   'P 1'
#
loop_
_entity.id
_entity.type
_entity.pdbx_description
1 polymer ?
#
loop_
_entity_poly.entity_id
_entity_poly.type
_entity_poly.pdbx_seq_one_letter_code
_entity_poly.pdbx_strand_id
1 'polypeptide(L)'
;MKRFLSMLMTLVLLCGCFAMAEVKTFDYKVLEGLDGYSYDKFEKMWSLAGEYRIKAADGYISVALIALGDKESVQGVMLTAGVYKSDGSIYGTIDKIEILADDTLISIKMMPLEGQQARLLTDTSAEALRLISEAKEISFKIALKNAGSGTFDPTADEIADFVQAAKAIIEKN
;
A
#
# COMPACT_ATOMS: atom_id res chain seq x y z
N MET A 1 10.46 -6.34 -11.51
CA MET A 1 9.94 -4.96 -11.39
C MET A 1 9.23 -4.47 -12.65
N LYS A 2 9.85 -4.40 -13.85
CA LYS A 2 9.20 -3.87 -15.08
C LYS A 2 7.85 -4.52 -15.44
N ARG A 3 7.72 -5.85 -15.30
CA ARG A 3 6.46 -6.56 -15.60
C ARG A 3 5.35 -6.32 -14.57
N PHE A 4 5.73 -6.07 -13.32
CA PHE A 4 4.81 -5.74 -12.23
C PHE A 4 4.21 -4.34 -12.43
N LEU A 5 5.02 -3.35 -12.81
CA LEU A 5 4.57 -1.99 -13.06
C LEU A 5 3.61 -1.92 -14.26
N SER A 6 3.93 -2.63 -15.37
CA SER A 6 3.07 -2.70 -16.55
C SER A 6 1.70 -3.31 -16.25
N MET A 7 1.66 -4.32 -15.41
CA MET A 7 0.44 -5.02 -15.03
C MET A 7 -0.42 -4.20 -14.06
N LEU A 8 0.22 -3.47 -13.14
CA LEU A 8 -0.44 -2.53 -12.24
C LEU A 8 -1.11 -1.40 -13.03
N MET A 9 -0.47 -0.88 -14.09
CA MET A 9 -1.05 0.10 -15.01
C MET A 9 -2.30 -0.43 -15.71
N THR A 10 -2.28 -1.69 -16.14
CA THR A 10 -3.46 -2.30 -16.81
C THR A 10 -4.65 -2.40 -15.85
N LEU A 11 -4.41 -2.67 -14.56
CA LEU A 11 -5.45 -2.75 -13.55
C LEU A 11 -6.08 -1.36 -13.27
N VAL A 12 -5.27 -0.31 -13.19
CA VAL A 12 -5.74 1.08 -13.01
C VAL A 12 -6.55 1.53 -14.21
N LEU A 13 -6.14 1.18 -15.44
CA LEU A 13 -6.86 1.53 -16.67
C LEU A 13 -8.17 0.74 -16.85
N LEU A 14 -8.23 -0.51 -16.40
CA LEU A 14 -9.45 -1.33 -16.48
C LEU A 14 -10.51 -0.97 -15.44
N CYS A 15 -10.13 -0.37 -14.31
CA CYS A 15 -11.06 0.07 -13.26
C CYS A 15 -11.79 1.38 -13.58
N GLY A 16 -11.66 1.93 -14.77
CA GLY A 16 -12.45 2.96 -15.43
C GLY A 16 -13.00 4.09 -14.56
N CYS A 17 -12.63 5.32 -14.90
CA CYS A 17 -13.34 6.58 -14.62
C CYS A 17 -14.04 6.68 -13.26
N PHE A 18 -13.27 6.87 -12.21
CA PHE A 18 -13.80 7.41 -10.97
C PHE A 18 -13.82 8.94 -11.10
N ALA A 19 -14.99 9.54 -10.94
CA ALA A 19 -15.12 10.99 -10.79
C ALA A 19 -14.36 11.37 -9.51
N MET A 20 -13.10 11.75 -9.66
CA MET A 20 -12.33 12.38 -8.59
C MET A 20 -12.89 13.79 -8.40
N ALA A 21 -13.25 14.13 -7.16
CA ALA A 21 -13.44 15.52 -6.76
C ALA A 21 -12.21 16.32 -7.21
N GLU A 22 -12.38 17.60 -7.54
CA GLU A 22 -11.36 18.53 -8.06
C GLU A 22 -9.97 18.24 -7.49
N VAL A 23 -9.15 17.57 -8.31
CA VAL A 23 -7.79 17.19 -7.89
C VAL A 23 -6.93 18.44 -7.99
N LYS A 24 -6.51 18.97 -6.87
CA LYS A 24 -5.42 19.96 -6.84
C LYS A 24 -4.22 19.34 -7.53
N THR A 25 -3.56 20.09 -8.41
CA THR A 25 -2.35 19.66 -9.12
C THR A 25 -1.32 19.14 -8.11
N PHE A 26 -1.00 17.84 -8.23
CA PHE A 26 -0.05 17.18 -7.35
C PHE A 26 1.37 17.42 -7.88
N ASP A 27 2.24 18.07 -7.10
CA ASP A 27 3.65 18.20 -7.46
C ASP A 27 4.43 16.97 -6.98
N TYR A 28 4.58 15.99 -7.86
CA TYR A 28 5.27 14.74 -7.57
C TYR A 28 6.75 14.93 -7.18
N LYS A 29 7.39 16.07 -7.50
CA LYS A 29 8.78 16.35 -7.14
C LYS A 29 9.01 16.39 -5.64
N VAL A 30 7.98 16.66 -4.86
CA VAL A 30 8.08 16.61 -3.39
C VAL A 30 8.27 15.20 -2.86
N LEU A 31 8.06 14.18 -3.69
CA LEU A 31 8.32 12.78 -3.37
C LEU A 31 9.79 12.39 -3.66
N GLU A 32 10.52 13.22 -4.43
CA GLU A 32 11.93 12.97 -4.73
C GLU A 32 12.73 12.97 -3.42
N GLY A 33 13.46 11.89 -3.18
CA GLY A 33 14.24 11.69 -1.96
C GLY A 33 13.54 10.90 -0.85
N LEU A 34 12.27 10.54 -1.00
CA LEU A 34 11.62 9.58 -0.12
C LEU A 34 12.05 8.15 -0.46
N ASP A 35 12.22 7.33 0.57
CA ASP A 35 12.44 5.90 0.37
C ASP A 35 11.25 5.27 -0.35
N GLY A 36 11.53 4.36 -1.28
CA GLY A 36 10.50 3.73 -2.11
C GLY A 36 9.96 4.58 -3.26
N TYR A 37 10.43 5.83 -3.44
CA TYR A 37 10.08 6.63 -4.62
C TYR A 37 10.80 6.14 -5.88
N SER A 38 10.07 6.14 -7.00
CA SER A 38 10.59 5.80 -8.32
C SER A 38 9.87 6.61 -9.39
N TYR A 39 10.58 7.02 -10.44
CA TYR A 39 10.00 7.69 -11.60
C TYR A 39 10.39 6.98 -12.89
N ASP A 40 9.38 6.53 -13.65
CA ASP A 40 9.58 5.98 -14.99
C ASP A 40 9.48 7.10 -16.03
N LYS A 41 10.62 7.38 -16.70
CA LYS A 41 10.72 8.45 -17.71
C LYS A 41 9.97 8.13 -19.00
N PHE A 42 9.78 6.85 -19.32
CA PHE A 42 9.12 6.43 -20.54
C PHE A 42 7.60 6.52 -20.41
N GLU A 43 7.08 6.06 -19.29
CA GLU A 43 5.67 6.10 -18.97
C GLU A 43 5.24 7.46 -18.38
N LYS A 44 6.23 8.28 -17.98
CA LYS A 44 6.02 9.58 -17.28
C LYS A 44 5.21 9.43 -15.99
N MET A 45 5.39 8.30 -15.33
CA MET A 45 4.68 7.91 -14.10
C MET A 45 5.66 7.85 -12.93
N TRP A 46 5.20 8.28 -11.78
CA TRP A 46 5.90 8.05 -10.53
C TRP A 46 5.19 6.94 -9.71
N SER A 47 5.95 6.31 -8.84
CA SER A 47 5.44 5.42 -7.80
C SER A 47 6.11 5.72 -6.47
N LEU A 48 5.36 5.57 -5.39
CA LEU A 48 5.85 5.62 -4.01
C LEU A 48 5.35 4.37 -3.30
N ALA A 49 6.27 3.63 -2.66
CA ALA A 49 5.94 2.43 -1.90
C ALA A 49 6.48 2.55 -0.48
N GLY A 50 5.61 2.42 0.52
CA GLY A 50 5.99 2.23 1.91
C GLY A 50 5.67 0.80 2.34
N GLU A 51 6.64 0.07 2.89
CA GLU A 51 6.52 -1.35 3.23
C GLU A 51 6.75 -1.58 4.71
N TYR A 52 5.93 -2.45 5.31
CA TYR A 52 6.15 -3.06 6.60
C TYR A 52 6.37 -4.56 6.44
N ARG A 53 7.48 -5.07 6.97
CA ARG A 53 7.84 -6.49 6.90
C ARG A 53 7.78 -7.14 8.27
N ILE A 54 7.00 -8.19 8.36
CA ILE A 54 6.83 -9.02 9.55
C ILE A 54 7.65 -10.30 9.36
N LYS A 55 8.65 -10.51 10.21
CA LYS A 55 9.47 -11.73 10.14
C LYS A 55 8.65 -12.95 10.56
N ALA A 56 8.80 -14.05 9.83
CA ALA A 56 8.30 -15.37 10.13
C ALA A 56 9.46 -16.39 10.15
N ALA A 57 9.24 -17.60 10.69
CA ALA A 57 10.29 -18.59 10.84
C ALA A 57 11.01 -18.93 9.52
N ASP A 58 10.25 -19.08 8.44
CA ASP A 58 10.76 -19.49 7.12
C ASP A 58 10.52 -18.42 6.03
N GLY A 59 10.42 -17.13 6.42
CA GLY A 59 10.14 -16.06 5.46
C GLY A 59 9.67 -14.78 6.12
N TYR A 60 8.73 -14.10 5.46
CA TYR A 60 8.13 -12.87 5.98
C TYR A 60 6.73 -12.62 5.39
N ILE A 61 5.97 -11.79 6.09
CA ILE A 61 4.75 -11.19 5.55
C ILE A 61 5.10 -9.75 5.20
N SER A 62 4.77 -9.33 3.99
CA SER A 62 4.90 -7.94 3.55
C SER A 62 3.52 -7.30 3.49
N VAL A 63 3.39 -6.10 4.02
CA VAL A 63 2.23 -5.22 3.83
C VAL A 63 2.77 -3.91 3.29
N ALA A 64 2.34 -3.50 2.10
CA ALA A 64 2.85 -2.28 1.48
C ALA A 64 1.73 -1.38 0.98
N LEU A 65 1.91 -0.08 1.19
CA LEU A 65 1.12 0.98 0.62
C LEU A 65 1.82 1.46 -0.65
N ILE A 66 1.15 1.39 -1.79
CA ILE A 66 1.70 1.78 -3.08
C ILE A 66 0.82 2.86 -3.67
N ALA A 67 1.39 4.02 -3.93
CA ALA A 67 0.75 5.09 -4.68
C ALA A 67 1.37 5.21 -6.07
N LEU A 68 0.55 5.54 -7.04
CA LEU A 68 0.94 5.75 -8.43
C LEU A 68 0.34 7.05 -8.94
N GLY A 69 1.05 7.76 -9.76
CA GLY A 69 0.54 8.97 -10.40
C GLY A 69 1.40 9.46 -11.56
N ASP A 70 0.91 10.48 -12.21
CA ASP A 70 1.63 11.25 -13.21
C ASP A 70 2.11 12.60 -12.65
N LYS A 71 2.48 13.53 -13.53
CA LYS A 71 2.95 14.86 -13.13
C LYS A 71 1.88 15.74 -12.49
N GLU A 72 0.61 15.41 -12.68
CA GLU A 72 -0.52 16.30 -12.37
C GLU A 72 -1.40 15.72 -11.25
N SER A 73 -1.37 14.39 -11.06
CA SER A 73 -2.31 13.73 -10.16
C SER A 73 -1.81 12.42 -9.55
N VAL A 74 -2.35 12.06 -8.39
CA VAL A 74 -2.33 10.70 -7.86
C VAL A 74 -3.39 9.91 -8.58
N GLN A 75 -3.01 8.89 -9.34
CA GLN A 75 -3.96 8.07 -10.11
C GLN A 75 -4.53 6.90 -9.33
N GLY A 76 -3.83 6.46 -8.30
CA GLY A 76 -4.32 5.37 -7.46
C GLY A 76 -3.44 5.11 -6.25
N VAL A 77 -4.09 4.62 -5.21
CA VAL A 77 -3.42 4.13 -4.00
C VAL A 77 -3.87 2.71 -3.76
N MET A 78 -2.94 1.83 -3.45
CA MET A 78 -3.20 0.41 -3.28
C MET A 78 -2.51 -0.10 -2.03
N LEU A 79 -3.22 -0.89 -1.24
CA LEU A 79 -2.63 -1.75 -0.22
C LEU A 79 -2.35 -3.11 -0.85
N THR A 80 -1.10 -3.54 -0.79
CA THR A 80 -0.69 -4.88 -1.21
C THR A 80 -0.22 -5.68 0.00
N ALA A 81 -0.38 -6.98 -0.05
CA ALA A 81 0.17 -7.86 0.95
C ALA A 81 0.50 -9.23 0.37
N GLY A 82 1.52 -9.87 0.92
CA GLY A 82 1.94 -11.20 0.50
C GLY A 82 2.66 -11.94 1.61
N VAL A 83 2.63 -13.27 1.53
CA VAL A 83 3.39 -14.16 2.39
C VAL A 83 4.51 -14.76 1.55
N TYR A 84 5.73 -14.51 1.94
CA TYR A 84 6.94 -14.87 1.21
C TYR A 84 7.79 -15.84 1.99
N LYS A 85 8.42 -16.81 1.30
CA LYS A 85 9.54 -17.58 1.85
C LYS A 85 10.81 -16.74 1.84
N SER A 86 11.85 -17.26 2.50
CA SER A 86 13.17 -16.60 2.53
C SER A 86 13.83 -16.47 1.14
N ASP A 87 13.46 -17.30 0.17
CA ASP A 87 13.88 -17.19 -1.22
C ASP A 87 13.08 -16.18 -2.06
N GLY A 88 12.10 -15.50 -1.44
CA GLY A 88 11.23 -14.53 -2.09
C GLY A 88 10.05 -15.13 -2.85
N SER A 89 9.87 -16.45 -2.85
CA SER A 89 8.70 -17.09 -3.46
C SER A 89 7.45 -16.87 -2.60
N ILE A 90 6.30 -16.63 -3.24
CA ILE A 90 5.01 -16.45 -2.56
C ILE A 90 4.43 -17.80 -2.21
N TYR A 91 3.98 -18.00 -0.96
CA TYR A 91 3.43 -19.28 -0.55
C TYR A 91 2.13 -19.22 0.26
N GLY A 92 1.62 -18.04 0.56
CA GLY A 92 0.41 -17.89 1.35
C GLY A 92 -0.58 -16.91 0.76
N THR A 93 -1.84 -17.02 1.15
CA THR A 93 -2.91 -16.12 0.74
C THR A 93 -3.46 -15.38 1.95
N ILE A 94 -3.42 -14.06 1.91
CA ILE A 94 -4.03 -13.17 2.89
C ILE A 94 -5.48 -12.95 2.48
N ASP A 95 -6.40 -13.20 3.39
CA ASP A 95 -7.84 -12.98 3.17
C ASP A 95 -8.25 -11.58 3.62
N LYS A 96 -7.75 -11.14 4.75
CA LYS A 96 -8.13 -9.88 5.39
C LYS A 96 -6.96 -9.27 6.15
N ILE A 97 -6.89 -7.94 6.10
CA ILE A 97 -6.03 -7.13 6.96
C ILE A 97 -6.93 -6.21 7.79
N GLU A 98 -6.72 -6.19 9.07
CA GLU A 98 -7.28 -5.20 10.00
C GLU A 98 -6.12 -4.34 10.51
N ILE A 99 -6.26 -3.03 10.38
CA ILE A 99 -5.31 -2.04 10.88
C ILE A 99 -6.01 -1.30 12.01
N LEU A 100 -5.47 -1.35 13.19
CA LEU A 100 -5.89 -0.52 14.32
C LEU A 100 -4.97 0.69 14.36
N ALA A 101 -5.51 1.84 14.00
CA ALA A 101 -4.83 3.13 14.06
C ALA A 101 -5.33 3.87 15.31
N ASP A 102 -4.52 3.96 16.34
CA ASP A 102 -4.93 4.30 17.70
C ASP A 102 -6.15 3.46 18.14
N ASP A 103 -7.31 4.08 18.32
CA ASP A 103 -8.57 3.40 18.70
C ASP A 103 -9.49 3.09 17.50
N THR A 104 -9.05 3.36 16.26
CA THR A 104 -9.90 3.23 15.07
C THR A 104 -9.54 2.00 14.25
N LEU A 105 -10.50 1.11 14.07
CA LEU A 105 -10.33 -0.12 13.30
C LEU A 105 -10.62 0.11 11.80
N ILE A 106 -9.62 -0.15 10.97
CA ILE A 106 -9.71 -0.16 9.51
C ILE A 106 -9.67 -1.61 9.04
N SER A 107 -10.74 -2.09 8.42
CA SER A 107 -10.87 -3.47 7.98
C SER A 107 -10.84 -3.57 6.45
N ILE A 108 -9.85 -4.29 5.91
CA ILE A 108 -9.58 -4.37 4.47
C ILE A 108 -9.62 -5.83 4.03
N LYS A 109 -10.61 -6.17 3.20
CA LYS A 109 -10.67 -7.48 2.54
C LYS A 109 -9.76 -7.47 1.32
N MET A 110 -8.82 -8.41 1.29
CA MET A 110 -7.86 -8.53 0.20
C MET A 110 -8.45 -9.30 -0.99
N MET A 111 -8.01 -8.98 -2.19
CA MET A 111 -8.35 -9.68 -3.43
C MET A 111 -7.10 -10.27 -4.05
N PRO A 112 -7.17 -11.46 -4.66
CA PRO A 112 -6.02 -12.05 -5.32
C PRO A 112 -5.63 -11.20 -6.55
N LEU A 113 -4.33 -10.98 -6.71
CA LEU A 113 -3.71 -10.34 -7.86
C LEU A 113 -2.43 -11.11 -8.19
N GLU A 114 -2.39 -11.85 -9.31
CA GLU A 114 -1.23 -12.61 -9.81
C GLU A 114 -0.11 -12.92 -8.80
N GLY A 115 -0.37 -13.87 -7.91
CA GLY A 115 0.59 -14.29 -6.89
C GLY A 115 0.71 -13.40 -5.65
N GLN A 116 -0.03 -12.31 -5.56
CA GLN A 116 -0.16 -11.44 -4.39
C GLN A 116 -1.62 -11.19 -4.06
N GLN A 117 -1.88 -10.48 -2.97
CA GLN A 117 -3.18 -9.92 -2.67
C GLN A 117 -3.07 -8.40 -2.69
N ALA A 118 -4.06 -7.78 -3.30
CA ALA A 118 -4.13 -6.34 -3.37
C ALA A 118 -5.55 -5.84 -3.11
N ARG A 119 -5.67 -4.63 -2.59
CA ARG A 119 -6.91 -3.88 -2.52
C ARG A 119 -6.66 -2.47 -3.01
N LEU A 120 -7.35 -2.09 -4.07
CA LEU A 120 -7.40 -0.69 -4.45
C LEU A 120 -8.11 0.08 -3.35
N LEU A 121 -7.46 1.10 -2.83
CA LEU A 121 -8.07 2.01 -1.90
C LEU A 121 -8.81 3.06 -2.74
N THR A 122 -10.14 3.05 -2.68
CA THR A 122 -11.04 4.00 -3.35
C THR A 122 -11.34 5.19 -2.40
N ASP A 123 -12.23 6.10 -2.76
CA ASP A 123 -12.51 7.35 -2.01
C ASP A 123 -12.81 7.19 -0.51
N THR A 124 -13.39 6.05 -0.09
CA THR A 124 -13.51 5.71 1.35
C THR A 124 -12.17 5.50 2.03
N SER A 125 -11.10 5.51 1.30
CA SER A 125 -9.74 5.24 1.74
C SER A 125 -8.94 6.50 2.05
N ALA A 126 -9.36 7.67 1.62
CA ALA A 126 -8.74 8.93 2.05
C ALA A 126 -8.79 9.03 3.58
N GLU A 127 -9.92 8.62 4.19
CA GLU A 127 -10.05 8.55 5.64
C GLU A 127 -9.11 7.49 6.25
N ALA A 128 -9.02 6.31 5.66
CA ALA A 128 -8.11 5.27 6.13
C ALA A 128 -6.64 5.72 6.06
N LEU A 129 -6.25 6.36 4.96
CA LEU A 129 -4.91 6.93 4.81
C LEU A 129 -4.65 8.03 5.84
N ARG A 130 -5.63 8.91 6.08
CA ARG A 130 -5.54 9.95 7.09
C ARG A 130 -5.34 9.35 8.48
N LEU A 131 -6.15 8.37 8.86
CA LEU A 131 -6.02 7.67 10.13
C LEU A 131 -4.64 7.02 10.29
N ILE A 132 -4.13 6.34 9.27
CA ILE A 132 -2.79 5.75 9.28
C ILE A 132 -1.71 6.84 9.43
N SER A 133 -1.84 7.97 8.72
CA SER A 133 -0.83 9.02 8.72
C SER A 133 -0.74 9.80 10.03
N GLU A 134 -1.85 9.90 10.77
CA GLU A 134 -1.97 10.66 12.00
C GLU A 134 -1.80 9.80 13.26
N ALA A 135 -1.90 8.46 13.14
CA ALA A 135 -1.83 7.54 14.25
C ALA A 135 -0.48 7.59 14.98
N LYS A 136 -0.54 7.50 16.32
CA LYS A 136 0.64 7.36 17.19
C LYS A 136 1.04 5.91 17.34
N GLU A 137 0.04 5.03 17.34
CA GLU A 137 0.22 3.58 17.47
C GLU A 137 -0.56 2.88 16.36
N ILE A 138 0.06 1.90 15.73
CA ILE A 138 -0.55 1.09 14.67
C ILE A 138 -0.31 -0.38 14.98
N SER A 139 -1.39 -1.16 14.98
CA SER A 139 -1.33 -2.61 15.07
C SER A 139 -1.96 -3.24 13.84
N PHE A 140 -1.42 -4.37 13.43
CA PHE A 140 -1.97 -5.16 12.32
C PHE A 140 -2.52 -6.48 12.83
N LYS A 141 -3.69 -6.85 12.35
CA LYS A 141 -4.19 -8.22 12.45
C LYS A 141 -4.37 -8.78 11.05
N ILE A 142 -3.64 -9.82 10.73
CA ILE A 142 -3.59 -10.42 9.40
C ILE A 142 -4.20 -11.80 9.47
N ALA A 143 -5.26 -12.01 8.69
CA ALA A 143 -5.90 -13.30 8.54
C ALA A 143 -5.43 -13.98 7.26
N LEU A 144 -4.89 -15.19 7.41
CA LEU A 144 -4.48 -16.06 6.31
C LEU A 144 -5.62 -17.00 5.94
N LYS A 145 -5.82 -17.20 4.65
CA LYS A 145 -6.80 -18.17 4.17
C LYS A 145 -6.41 -19.57 4.64
N ASN A 146 -7.29 -20.22 5.41
CA ASN A 146 -7.10 -21.58 5.96
C ASN A 146 -6.00 -21.74 7.01
N ALA A 147 -5.43 -20.67 7.57
CA ALA A 147 -4.32 -20.77 8.52
C ALA A 147 -4.49 -19.93 9.80
N GLY A 148 -5.65 -19.31 10.00
CA GLY A 148 -5.91 -18.46 11.17
C GLY A 148 -5.43 -17.03 11.03
N SER A 149 -5.30 -16.32 12.14
CA SER A 149 -4.86 -14.91 12.15
C SER A 149 -3.79 -14.65 13.22
N GLY A 150 -2.91 -13.69 12.94
CA GLY A 150 -1.91 -13.16 13.87
C GLY A 150 -2.07 -11.66 14.08
N THR A 151 -1.70 -11.19 15.26
CA THR A 151 -1.62 -9.76 15.60
C THR A 151 -0.15 -9.34 15.67
N PHE A 152 0.17 -8.16 15.17
CA PHE A 152 1.53 -7.63 15.07
C PHE A 152 1.51 -6.15 15.44
N ASP A 153 2.37 -5.80 16.38
CA ASP A 153 2.50 -4.46 16.95
C ASP A 153 3.90 -3.92 16.58
N PRO A 154 4.06 -3.25 15.42
CA PRO A 154 5.34 -2.72 14.99
C PRO A 154 5.79 -1.57 15.89
N THR A 155 7.09 -1.41 16.04
CA THR A 155 7.69 -0.19 16.56
C THR A 155 7.56 0.94 15.53
N ALA A 156 7.70 2.18 15.95
CA ALA A 156 7.64 3.34 15.07
C ALA A 156 8.68 3.25 13.92
N ASP A 157 9.88 2.74 14.21
CA ASP A 157 10.94 2.59 13.19
C ASP A 157 10.60 1.50 12.16
N GLU A 158 9.98 0.40 12.58
CA GLU A 158 9.61 -0.69 11.68
C GLU A 158 8.51 -0.32 10.69
N ILE A 159 7.67 0.67 11.04
CA ILE A 159 6.53 1.10 10.22
C ILE A 159 6.75 2.49 9.57
N ALA A 160 7.92 3.10 9.76
CA ALA A 160 8.20 4.46 9.33
C ALA A 160 7.90 4.68 7.85
N ASP A 161 8.38 3.81 6.96
CA ASP A 161 8.18 3.93 5.50
C ASP A 161 6.71 3.83 5.11
N PHE A 162 5.96 2.94 5.76
CA PHE A 162 4.53 2.76 5.53
C PHE A 162 3.74 4.02 5.91
N VAL A 163 4.01 4.59 7.09
CA VAL A 163 3.38 5.82 7.58
C VAL A 163 3.81 7.02 6.75
N GLN A 164 5.09 7.11 6.36
CA GLN A 164 5.61 8.17 5.52
C GLN A 164 4.95 8.19 4.14
N ALA A 165 4.74 7.02 3.54
CA ALA A 165 4.01 6.91 2.28
C ALA A 165 2.56 7.43 2.42
N ALA A 166 1.85 7.05 3.49
CA ALA A 166 0.50 7.54 3.77
C ALA A 166 0.46 9.07 3.92
N LYS A 167 1.39 9.65 4.69
CA LYS A 167 1.51 11.11 4.87
C LYS A 167 1.77 11.83 3.56
N ALA A 168 2.73 11.36 2.77
CA ALA A 168 3.10 11.99 1.51
C ALA A 168 1.93 12.03 0.51
N ILE A 169 1.07 11.02 0.52
CA ILE A 169 -0.10 10.96 -0.35
C ILE A 169 -1.18 11.95 0.10
N ILE A 170 -1.41 12.10 1.41
CA ILE A 170 -2.50 12.93 1.95
C ILE A 170 -2.13 14.40 1.96
N GLU A 171 -0.91 14.75 2.38
CA GLU A 171 -0.49 16.16 2.50
C GLU A 171 -0.43 16.87 1.16
N LYS A 172 -0.53 16.13 0.05
CA LYS A 172 -0.35 16.63 -1.31
C LYS A 172 -1.62 16.55 -2.17
N ASN A 173 -2.71 16.00 -1.64
CA ASN A 173 -4.03 15.97 -2.31
C ASN A 173 -4.89 17.20 -1.95
#